data_0bca2f3d460e5f4afcb26ccc184dca13
#
_entry.id   0bca2f3d460e5f4afcb26ccc184dca13
#
_cell.length_a   1.000
_cell.length_b   1.000
_cell.length_c   1.000
_cell.angle_alpha   90.00
_cell.angle_beta   90.00
_cell.angle_gamma   90.00
#
_symmetry.space_group_name_H-M   'P 1'
#
loop_
_entity.id
_entity.type
_entity.pdbx_description
1 polymer ?
#
loop_
_entity_poly.entity_id
_entity_poly.type
_entity_poly.pdbx_seq_one_letter_code
_entity_poly.pdbx_strand_id
1 'polypeptide(L)'
;MLTVEESIVINKPRLAVWEFITDSANVPVYSSNVVEYELVSGEKQEVGRICRWVVKMAGRRLEMTDEMTEVERGRGGKYVSKDATIPYTLSVHCQDVGEGTKVTWHQEMESLKGFFKSADPIVLKLYARDVRSNLGKAKTILES
;
A
#
# COMPACT_ATOMS: atom_id res chain seq x y z
N MET A 1 12.44 9.52 10.35
CA MET A 1 11.27 8.87 9.71
C MET A 1 11.32 9.13 8.22
N LEU A 2 11.22 8.08 7.42
CA LEU A 2 11.21 8.19 5.97
C LEU A 2 9.76 8.18 5.49
N THR A 3 9.44 8.99 4.48
CA THR A 3 8.08 9.12 3.97
C THR A 3 8.05 8.86 2.47
N VAL A 4 7.09 8.02 2.04
CA VAL A 4 6.72 7.85 0.63
C VAL A 4 5.27 8.26 0.50
N GLU A 5 4.99 9.19 -0.41
CA GLU A 5 3.63 9.58 -0.74
C GLU A 5 3.49 9.66 -2.25
N GLU A 6 2.55 8.90 -2.77
CA GLU A 6 2.22 8.90 -4.19
C GLU A 6 0.70 8.95 -4.34
N SER A 7 0.23 9.59 -5.39
CA SER A 7 -1.20 9.66 -5.66
C SER A 7 -1.48 9.54 -7.16
N ILE A 8 -2.71 9.14 -7.47
CA ILE A 8 -3.17 9.03 -8.86
C ILE A 8 -4.67 9.29 -8.90
N VAL A 9 -5.14 9.84 -10.01
CA VAL A 9 -6.58 10.00 -10.25
C VAL A 9 -7.05 8.86 -11.15
N ILE A 10 -8.03 8.11 -10.69
CA ILE A 10 -8.64 6.99 -11.42
C ILE A 10 -10.06 7.40 -11.79
N ASN A 11 -10.41 7.24 -13.06
CA ASN A 11 -11.70 7.68 -13.58
C ASN A 11 -12.80 6.65 -13.32
N LYS A 12 -13.02 6.36 -12.02
CA LYS A 12 -14.04 5.44 -11.52
C LYS A 12 -14.57 5.96 -10.17
N PRO A 13 -15.79 5.55 -9.79
CA PRO A 13 -16.37 5.95 -8.50
C PRO A 13 -15.53 5.50 -7.31
N ARG A 14 -15.54 6.30 -6.27
CA ARG A 14 -14.72 6.12 -5.07
C ARG A 14 -14.86 4.73 -4.44
N LEU A 15 -16.08 4.24 -4.26
CA LEU A 15 -16.29 2.93 -3.64
C LEU A 15 -15.72 1.80 -4.48
N ALA A 16 -15.87 1.87 -5.81
CA ALA A 16 -15.32 0.86 -6.71
C ALA A 16 -13.79 0.83 -6.65
N VAL A 17 -13.16 2.00 -6.58
CA VAL A 17 -11.70 2.13 -6.46
C VAL A 17 -11.23 1.56 -5.12
N TRP A 18 -11.90 1.94 -4.03
CA TRP A 18 -11.58 1.46 -2.69
C TRP A 18 -11.66 -0.06 -2.60
N GLU A 19 -12.77 -0.63 -3.07
CA GLU A 19 -12.99 -2.09 -3.02
C GLU A 19 -11.90 -2.84 -3.80
N PHE A 20 -11.52 -2.33 -4.95
CA PHE A 20 -10.48 -2.95 -5.76
C PHE A 20 -9.10 -2.91 -5.09
N ILE A 21 -8.70 -1.72 -4.62
CA ILE A 21 -7.36 -1.51 -4.07
C ILE A 21 -7.15 -2.27 -2.76
N THR A 22 -8.19 -2.39 -1.94
CA THR A 22 -8.09 -3.02 -0.62
C THR A 22 -8.40 -4.51 -0.61
N ASP A 23 -8.84 -5.07 -1.73
CA ASP A 23 -9.10 -6.50 -1.81
C ASP A 23 -7.78 -7.29 -1.86
N SER A 24 -7.59 -8.19 -0.89
CA SER A 24 -6.37 -8.99 -0.78
C SER A 24 -6.06 -9.80 -2.04
N ALA A 25 -7.10 -10.23 -2.76
CA ALA A 25 -6.92 -10.98 -4.02
C ALA A 25 -6.36 -10.11 -5.14
N ASN A 26 -6.63 -8.80 -5.10
CA ASN A 26 -6.19 -7.88 -6.15
C ASN A 26 -4.80 -7.29 -5.90
N VAL A 27 -4.35 -7.22 -4.64
CA VAL A 27 -3.08 -6.58 -4.30
C VAL A 27 -1.90 -7.13 -5.11
N PRO A 28 -1.70 -8.46 -5.21
CA PRO A 28 -0.61 -8.98 -6.05
C PRO A 28 -0.81 -8.74 -7.54
N VAL A 29 -2.05 -8.48 -7.96
CA VAL A 29 -2.37 -8.26 -9.38
C VAL A 29 -1.88 -6.88 -9.83
N TYR A 30 -2.10 -5.83 -9.03
CA TYR A 30 -1.66 -4.49 -9.41
C TYR A 30 -0.30 -4.10 -8.82
N SER A 31 0.21 -4.84 -7.84
CA SER A 31 1.48 -4.53 -7.16
C SER A 31 2.56 -5.52 -7.56
N SER A 32 3.40 -5.14 -8.52
CA SER A 32 4.43 -6.02 -9.08
C SER A 32 5.53 -6.39 -8.07
N ASN A 33 5.75 -5.57 -7.05
CA ASN A 33 6.74 -5.83 -6.00
C ASN A 33 6.17 -6.63 -4.83
N VAL A 34 4.87 -6.87 -4.79
CA VAL A 34 4.23 -7.71 -3.78
C VAL A 34 4.23 -9.16 -4.28
N VAL A 35 4.97 -10.02 -3.58
CA VAL A 35 5.07 -11.45 -3.94
C VAL A 35 3.88 -12.22 -3.37
N GLU A 36 3.51 -11.91 -2.13
CA GLU A 36 2.38 -12.54 -1.44
C GLU A 36 1.65 -11.49 -0.61
N TYR A 37 0.33 -11.61 -0.53
CA TYR A 37 -0.51 -10.81 0.34
C TYR A 37 -1.63 -11.69 0.85
N GLU A 38 -1.77 -11.80 2.18
CA GLU A 38 -2.69 -12.74 2.80
C GLU A 38 -3.45 -12.07 3.95
N LEU A 39 -4.77 -12.25 3.98
CA LEU A 39 -5.58 -11.90 5.14
C LEU A 39 -5.44 -13.01 6.18
N VAL A 40 -4.71 -12.75 7.26
CA VAL A 40 -4.40 -13.74 8.29
C VAL A 40 -5.57 -13.91 9.26
N SER A 41 -6.16 -12.80 9.69
CA SER A 41 -7.30 -12.83 10.61
C SER A 41 -8.14 -11.57 10.48
N GLY A 42 -9.39 -11.65 10.92
CA GLY A 42 -10.36 -10.56 10.84
C GLY A 42 -11.13 -10.57 9.54
N GLU A 43 -12.07 -9.65 9.45
CA GLU A 43 -12.89 -9.47 8.27
C GLU A 43 -12.27 -8.45 7.32
N LYS A 44 -12.69 -8.53 6.07
CA LYS A 44 -12.29 -7.58 5.05
C LYS A 44 -12.71 -6.15 5.45
N GLN A 45 -11.78 -5.20 5.39
CA GLN A 45 -12.03 -3.79 5.69
C GLN A 45 -12.57 -3.54 7.11
N GLU A 46 -12.04 -4.26 8.07
CA GLU A 46 -12.44 -4.17 9.46
C GLU A 46 -11.24 -3.77 10.33
N VAL A 47 -11.48 -2.92 11.34
CA VAL A 47 -10.47 -2.61 12.33
C VAL A 47 -10.09 -3.89 13.08
N GLY A 48 -8.79 -4.11 13.24
CA GLY A 48 -8.26 -5.32 13.87
C GLY A 48 -7.87 -6.42 12.90
N ARG A 49 -8.18 -6.27 11.60
CA ARG A 49 -7.75 -7.27 10.61
C ARG A 49 -6.23 -7.29 10.50
N ILE A 50 -5.67 -8.48 10.38
CA ILE A 50 -4.22 -8.69 10.23
C ILE A 50 -3.94 -9.22 8.84
N CYS A 51 -3.02 -8.58 8.14
CA CYS A 51 -2.55 -9.02 6.83
C CYS A 51 -1.06 -9.30 6.88
N ARG A 52 -0.65 -10.27 6.08
CA ARG A 52 0.75 -10.64 5.91
C ARG A 52 1.17 -10.29 4.48
N TRP A 53 2.30 -9.62 4.37
CA TRP A 53 2.87 -9.19 3.10
C TRP A 53 4.23 -9.82 2.91
N VAL A 54 4.54 -10.21 1.69
CA VAL A 54 5.90 -10.47 1.25
C VAL A 54 6.16 -9.57 0.06
N VAL A 55 7.12 -8.67 0.21
CA VAL A 55 7.44 -7.69 -0.83
C VAL A 55 8.91 -7.76 -1.21
N LYS A 56 9.23 -7.29 -2.42
CA LYS A 56 10.60 -7.06 -2.84
C LYS A 56 10.88 -5.57 -2.79
N MET A 57 11.94 -5.19 -2.09
CA MET A 57 12.39 -3.80 -1.99
C MET A 57 13.88 -3.76 -2.28
N ALA A 58 14.27 -3.05 -3.35
CA ALA A 58 15.66 -2.96 -3.80
C ALA A 58 16.32 -4.34 -3.94
N GLY A 59 15.58 -5.30 -4.51
CA GLY A 59 16.06 -6.66 -4.75
C GLY A 59 16.02 -7.59 -3.54
N ARG A 60 15.61 -7.10 -2.37
CA ARG A 60 15.52 -7.91 -1.16
C ARG A 60 14.08 -8.27 -0.83
N ARG A 61 13.89 -9.50 -0.35
CA ARG A 61 12.58 -10.01 0.06
C ARG A 61 12.34 -9.67 1.53
N LEU A 62 11.25 -8.96 1.79
CA LEU A 62 10.84 -8.57 3.14
C LEU A 62 9.50 -9.18 3.47
N GLU A 63 9.36 -9.72 4.67
CA GLU A 63 8.10 -10.22 5.19
C GLU A 63 7.63 -9.33 6.32
N MET A 64 6.35 -8.98 6.35
CA MET A 64 5.78 -8.13 7.35
C MET A 64 4.32 -8.44 7.58
N THR A 65 3.84 -8.17 8.79
CA THR A 65 2.42 -8.19 9.12
C THR A 65 2.00 -6.81 9.59
N ASP A 66 0.78 -6.44 9.26
CA ASP A 66 0.19 -5.20 9.75
C ASP A 66 -1.25 -5.39 10.21
N GLU A 67 -1.70 -4.44 11.00
CA GLU A 67 -3.06 -4.40 11.50
C GLU A 67 -3.75 -3.15 10.97
N MET A 68 -4.97 -3.30 10.50
CA MET A 68 -5.83 -2.16 10.15
C MET A 68 -6.32 -1.52 11.44
N THR A 69 -5.85 -0.32 11.73
CA THR A 69 -6.18 0.39 12.98
C THR A 69 -7.31 1.39 12.81
N GLU A 70 -7.53 1.87 11.59
CA GLU A 70 -8.61 2.81 11.28
C GLU A 70 -9.15 2.46 9.91
N VAL A 71 -10.47 2.58 9.74
CA VAL A 71 -11.10 2.40 8.43
C VAL A 71 -12.38 3.22 8.36
N GLU A 72 -12.56 3.90 7.23
CA GLU A 72 -13.80 4.50 6.80
C GLU A 72 -14.04 4.00 5.38
N ARG A 73 -14.96 3.07 5.24
CA ARG A 73 -15.18 2.36 3.99
C ARG A 73 -15.41 3.30 2.81
N GLY A 74 -14.64 3.11 1.75
CA GLY A 74 -14.69 3.95 0.55
C GLY A 74 -13.92 5.25 0.67
N ARG A 75 -13.40 5.61 1.85
CA ARG A 75 -12.66 6.87 2.07
C ARG A 75 -11.22 6.65 2.46
N GLY A 76 -10.95 5.72 3.35
CA GLY A 76 -9.58 5.51 3.76
C GLY A 76 -9.40 4.45 4.83
N GLY A 77 -8.15 4.05 5.01
CA GLY A 77 -7.75 3.13 6.05
C GLY A 77 -6.31 3.37 6.46
N LYS A 78 -6.00 2.97 7.68
CA LYS A 78 -4.66 3.06 8.22
C LYS A 78 -4.22 1.70 8.72
N TYR A 79 -3.00 1.34 8.39
CA TYR A 79 -2.36 0.09 8.75
C TYR A 79 -1.10 0.40 9.54
N VAL A 80 -0.87 -0.35 10.61
CA VAL A 80 0.34 -0.23 11.44
C VAL A 80 1.03 -1.58 11.47
N SER A 81 2.32 -1.61 11.18
CA SER A 81 3.08 -2.86 11.21
C SER A 81 3.11 -3.43 12.62
N LYS A 82 2.97 -4.74 12.75
CA LYS A 82 3.06 -5.46 14.02
C LYS A 82 4.35 -6.25 14.11
N ASP A 83 4.75 -6.87 13.02
CA ASP A 83 5.96 -7.65 12.92
C ASP A 83 6.58 -7.34 11.56
N ALA A 84 7.62 -6.56 11.56
CA ALA A 84 8.27 -6.11 10.34
C ALA A 84 9.72 -5.81 10.61
N THR A 85 10.58 -6.20 9.65
CA THR A 85 12.00 -5.85 9.69
C THR A 85 12.18 -4.34 9.67
N ILE A 86 11.32 -3.64 8.93
CA ILE A 86 11.30 -2.18 8.85
C ILE A 86 9.91 -1.73 9.30
N PRO A 87 9.76 -1.25 10.55
CA PRO A 87 8.47 -0.76 11.03
C PRO A 87 7.92 0.38 10.18
N TYR A 88 6.61 0.38 9.98
CA TYR A 88 5.94 1.38 9.14
C TYR A 88 4.49 1.62 9.57
N THR A 89 3.96 2.76 9.12
CA THR A 89 2.53 3.04 9.08
C THR A 89 2.15 3.35 7.64
N LEU A 90 1.00 2.87 7.21
CA LEU A 90 0.50 3.08 5.86
C LEU A 90 -0.92 3.62 5.93
N SER A 91 -1.17 4.70 5.22
CA SER A 91 -2.52 5.23 5.03
C SER A 91 -2.86 5.22 3.54
N VAL A 92 -4.05 4.74 3.22
CA VAL A 92 -4.59 4.79 1.86
C VAL A 92 -5.86 5.61 1.91
N HIS A 93 -5.94 6.66 1.11
CA HIS A 93 -7.10 7.55 1.05
C HIS A 93 -7.68 7.60 -0.35
N CYS A 94 -9.00 7.58 -0.42
CA CYS A 94 -9.77 7.77 -1.65
C CYS A 94 -10.65 9.01 -1.50
N GLN A 95 -10.51 9.94 -2.43
CA GLN A 95 -11.18 11.23 -2.40
C GLN A 95 -11.86 11.49 -3.73
N ASP A 96 -13.10 11.99 -3.70
CA ASP A 96 -13.81 12.34 -4.93
C ASP A 96 -13.11 13.51 -5.63
N VAL A 97 -12.87 13.37 -6.93
CA VAL A 97 -12.33 14.43 -7.78
C VAL A 97 -13.15 14.42 -9.08
N GLY A 98 -14.10 15.34 -9.21
CA GLY A 98 -15.07 15.29 -10.31
C GLY A 98 -15.84 13.98 -10.27
N GLU A 99 -15.86 13.23 -11.36
CA GLU A 99 -16.50 11.92 -11.44
C GLU A 99 -15.51 10.77 -11.10
N GLY A 100 -14.26 11.12 -10.87
CA GLY A 100 -13.21 10.17 -10.56
C GLY A 100 -12.82 10.17 -9.10
N THR A 101 -11.73 9.46 -8.81
CA THR A 101 -11.23 9.28 -7.46
C THR A 101 -9.73 9.53 -7.43
N LYS A 102 -9.27 10.35 -6.48
CA LYS A 102 -7.86 10.49 -6.17
C LYS A 102 -7.49 9.50 -5.09
N VAL A 103 -6.59 8.58 -5.41
CA VAL A 103 -6.02 7.64 -4.45
C VAL A 103 -4.69 8.19 -3.98
N THR A 104 -4.51 8.27 -2.66
CA THR A 104 -3.24 8.68 -2.06
C THR A 104 -2.72 7.54 -1.18
N TRP A 105 -1.49 7.13 -1.46
CA TRP A 105 -0.74 6.16 -0.69
C TRP A 105 0.30 6.93 0.11
N HIS A 106 0.19 6.91 1.43
CA HIS A 106 1.11 7.61 2.32
C HIS A 106 1.70 6.62 3.30
N GLN A 107 3.02 6.45 3.26
CA GLN A 107 3.71 5.48 4.10
C GLN A 107 4.87 6.13 4.81
N GLU A 108 4.93 5.97 6.12
CA GLU A 108 6.05 6.40 6.95
C GLU A 108 6.79 5.16 7.43
N MET A 109 8.11 5.17 7.32
CA MET A 109 8.96 4.04 7.66
C MET A 109 10.11 4.50 8.54
N GLU A 110 10.60 3.60 9.38
CA GLU A 110 11.84 3.85 10.10
C GLU A 110 13.03 3.74 9.15
N SER A 111 14.22 4.11 9.63
CA SER A 111 15.43 4.09 8.82
C SER A 111 15.73 2.70 8.27
N LEU A 112 16.15 2.66 7.01
CA LEU A 112 16.55 1.44 6.32
C LEU A 112 18.00 1.04 6.57
N LYS A 113 18.76 1.86 7.29
CA LYS A 113 20.22 1.73 7.46
C LYS A 113 20.66 0.39 8.03
N GLY A 114 19.91 -0.18 8.95
CA GLY A 114 20.25 -1.48 9.53
C GLY A 114 20.02 -2.67 8.60
N PHE A 115 19.30 -2.46 7.50
CA PHE A 115 18.89 -3.52 6.58
C PHE A 115 19.57 -3.41 5.20
N PHE A 116 19.68 -2.19 4.67
CA PHE A 116 20.32 -1.96 3.38
C PHE A 116 21.66 -1.26 3.58
N LYS A 117 22.68 -1.71 2.82
CA LYS A 117 23.99 -1.08 2.81
C LYS A 117 23.98 0.25 2.04
N SER A 118 23.03 0.40 1.12
CA SER A 118 22.87 1.61 0.34
C SER A 118 22.27 2.73 1.17
N ALA A 119 22.50 3.98 0.77
CA ALA A 119 21.89 5.13 1.41
C ALA A 119 20.37 5.10 1.31
N ASP A 120 19.69 5.44 2.41
CA ASP A 120 18.22 5.50 2.46
C ASP A 120 17.57 6.23 1.27
N PRO A 121 18.11 7.40 0.79
CA PRO A 121 17.48 8.10 -0.32
C PRO A 121 17.40 7.28 -1.62
N ILE A 122 18.38 6.44 -1.90
CA ILE A 122 18.39 5.62 -3.11
C ILE A 122 17.33 4.53 -3.03
N VAL A 123 17.29 3.81 -1.91
CA VAL A 123 16.33 2.74 -1.69
C VAL A 123 14.90 3.30 -1.65
N LEU A 124 14.71 4.42 -0.96
CA LEU A 124 13.42 5.07 -0.85
C LEU A 124 12.89 5.51 -2.22
N LYS A 125 13.76 6.04 -3.07
CA LYS A 125 13.40 6.47 -4.42
C LYS A 125 12.94 5.29 -5.29
N LEU A 126 13.62 4.16 -5.18
CA LEU A 126 13.24 2.94 -5.89
C LEU A 126 11.88 2.42 -5.41
N TYR A 127 11.65 2.44 -4.12
CA TYR A 127 10.38 2.02 -3.55
C TYR A 127 9.23 2.96 -3.96
N ALA A 128 9.46 4.27 -3.93
CA ALA A 128 8.47 5.25 -4.38
C ALA A 128 8.08 5.03 -5.84
N ARG A 129 9.06 4.68 -6.68
CA ARG A 129 8.79 4.32 -8.07
C ARG A 129 7.91 3.09 -8.19
N ASP A 130 8.13 2.09 -7.35
CA ASP A 130 7.29 0.89 -7.33
C ASP A 130 5.85 1.24 -6.94
N VAL A 131 5.67 2.05 -5.89
CA VAL A 131 4.34 2.48 -5.46
C VAL A 131 3.61 3.22 -6.59
N ARG A 132 4.30 4.15 -7.24
CA ARG A 132 3.73 4.90 -8.37
C ARG A 132 3.33 3.98 -9.51
N SER A 133 4.18 3.02 -9.85
CA SER A 133 3.91 2.04 -10.89
C SER A 133 2.70 1.17 -10.55
N ASN A 134 2.60 0.75 -9.29
CA ASN A 134 1.48 -0.05 -8.82
C ASN A 134 0.15 0.70 -8.92
N LEU A 135 0.12 1.95 -8.49
CA LEU A 135 -1.08 2.79 -8.63
C LEU A 135 -1.45 2.99 -10.10
N GLY A 136 -0.47 3.18 -10.97
CA GLY A 136 -0.68 3.27 -12.41
C GLY A 136 -1.29 2.01 -13.00
N LYS A 137 -0.85 0.85 -12.55
CA LYS A 137 -1.39 -0.44 -12.99
C LYS A 137 -2.83 -0.64 -12.52
N ALA A 138 -3.11 -0.27 -11.27
CA ALA A 138 -4.48 -0.30 -10.75
C ALA A 138 -5.41 0.57 -11.59
N LYS A 139 -4.96 1.79 -11.95
CA LYS A 139 -5.70 2.69 -12.82
C LYS A 139 -5.99 2.03 -14.18
N THR A 140 -4.99 1.45 -14.80
CA THR A 140 -5.15 0.78 -16.10
C THR A 140 -6.18 -0.34 -16.03
N ILE A 141 -6.13 -1.15 -15.00
CA ILE A 141 -7.08 -2.26 -14.82
C ILE A 141 -8.49 -1.76 -14.60
N LEU A 142 -8.67 -0.78 -13.70
CA LEU A 142 -9.98 -0.25 -13.36
C LEU A 142 -10.64 0.50 -14.52
N GLU A 143 -9.85 1.15 -15.36
CA GLU A 143 -10.37 1.94 -16.48
C GLU A 143 -10.50 1.14 -17.78
N SER A 144 -10.09 -0.11 -17.78
CA SER A 144 -10.19 -0.97 -18.98
C SER A 144 -11.60 -1.50 -19.21
#